data_001d124e1731d8d6c24707136a875c16
#
_entry.id   001d124e1731d8d6c24707136a875c16
#
_cell.length_a   1.000
_cell.length_b   1.000
_cell.length_c   1.000
_cell.angle_alpha   90.00
_cell.angle_beta   90.00
_cell.angle_gamma   90.00
#
_symmetry.space_group_name_H-M   'P 1'
#
loop_
_entity.id
_entity.type
_entity.pdbx_description
1 polymer ?
#
loop_
_entity_poly.entity_id
_entity_poly.type
_entity_poly.pdbx_seq_one_letter_code
_entity_poly.pdbx_strand_id
1 'polypeptide(L)'
;MSVLEKILTFFYPKRCLLCGRAGAVNEDKLCADCAKLQPDIRVRFFALHAGRRDYTLECRAPQRYKEPFRSSLWRFKFKNGTNLAKPLAKLMLPAIDKNRVWDCIVPVPISRERLKQRGYDQSVLLAKEVSKLTGIPCRTDILEKTKHNRTQHNLSAKEREANVRGAYRAEGAARLRILLLDDIVTTGATAVECAKVLYRNGADYVGCVSCATVD
;
A
#
# COMPACT_ATOMS: atom_id res chain seq x y z
N MET A 1 -18.08 -8.38 33.14
CA MET A 1 -18.40 -9.23 31.98
C MET A 1 -19.51 -10.18 32.36
N SER A 2 -20.63 -10.13 31.65
CA SER A 2 -21.77 -11.03 31.85
C SER A 2 -21.41 -12.47 31.45
N VAL A 3 -22.16 -13.45 31.96
CA VAL A 3 -21.99 -14.87 31.58
C VAL A 3 -22.15 -15.04 30.06
N LEU A 4 -23.07 -14.30 29.44
CA LEU A 4 -23.31 -14.30 28.01
C LEU A 4 -22.07 -13.77 27.23
N GLU A 5 -21.39 -12.72 27.72
CA GLU A 5 -20.15 -12.22 27.13
C GLU A 5 -19.01 -13.24 27.19
N LYS A 6 -18.90 -13.99 28.30
CA LYS A 6 -17.91 -15.07 28.43
C LYS A 6 -18.16 -16.20 27.41
N ILE A 7 -19.41 -16.62 27.25
CA ILE A 7 -19.83 -17.65 26.28
C ILE A 7 -19.56 -17.17 24.85
N LEU A 8 -19.96 -15.94 24.51
CA LEU A 8 -19.70 -15.35 23.18
C LEU A 8 -18.21 -15.22 22.91
N THR A 9 -17.41 -14.82 23.90
CA THR A 9 -15.93 -14.70 23.74
C THR A 9 -15.26 -16.06 23.55
N PHE A 10 -15.82 -17.14 24.14
CA PHE A 10 -15.33 -18.50 23.96
C PHE A 10 -15.54 -18.99 22.52
N PHE A 11 -16.74 -18.79 21.95
CA PHE A 11 -17.07 -19.22 20.59
C PHE A 11 -16.54 -18.24 19.52
N TYR A 12 -16.49 -16.93 19.82
CA TYR A 12 -16.02 -15.86 18.92
C TYR A 12 -14.91 -15.04 19.57
N PRO A 13 -13.71 -15.63 19.78
CA PRO A 13 -12.63 -14.91 20.43
C PRO A 13 -12.20 -13.70 19.60
N LYS A 14 -11.92 -12.59 20.27
CA LYS A 14 -11.29 -11.43 19.65
C LYS A 14 -9.99 -11.88 18.99
N ARG A 15 -9.73 -11.40 17.76
CA ARG A 15 -8.53 -11.76 17.00
C ARG A 15 -7.73 -10.52 16.68
N CYS A 16 -6.40 -10.66 16.83
CA CYS A 16 -5.47 -9.61 16.41
C CYS A 16 -5.62 -9.34 14.92
N LEU A 17 -5.80 -8.06 14.55
CA LEU A 17 -5.95 -7.67 13.15
C LEU A 17 -4.71 -7.97 12.31
N LEU A 18 -3.50 -7.89 12.89
CA LEU A 18 -2.26 -8.19 12.17
C LEU A 18 -1.98 -9.70 12.08
N CYS A 19 -1.75 -10.38 13.18
CA CYS A 19 -1.31 -11.79 13.13
C CYS A 19 -2.46 -12.81 13.10
N GLY A 20 -3.71 -12.39 13.35
CA GLY A 20 -4.87 -13.29 13.40
C GLY A 20 -4.99 -14.13 14.67
N ARG A 21 -4.00 -14.08 15.59
CA ARG A 21 -4.02 -14.83 16.85
C ARG A 21 -5.25 -14.44 17.67
N ALA A 22 -5.95 -15.44 18.17
CA ALA A 22 -7.06 -15.26 19.11
C ALA A 22 -6.51 -14.85 20.50
N GLY A 23 -7.26 -13.99 21.21
CA GLY A 23 -6.89 -13.55 22.56
C GLY A 23 -7.15 -12.07 22.82
N ALA A 24 -6.54 -11.54 23.87
CA ALA A 24 -6.67 -10.15 24.24
C ALA A 24 -6.07 -9.22 23.17
N VAL A 25 -6.82 -8.18 22.84
CA VAL A 25 -6.40 -7.14 21.89
C VAL A 25 -6.69 -5.77 22.51
N ASN A 26 -5.84 -4.78 22.15
CA ASN A 26 -6.01 -3.38 22.52
C ASN A 26 -7.12 -2.68 21.69
N GLU A 27 -7.29 -1.37 21.87
CA GLU A 27 -8.28 -0.55 21.14
C GLU A 27 -8.09 -0.59 19.61
N ASP A 28 -6.83 -0.69 19.13
CA ASP A 28 -6.50 -0.86 17.73
C ASP A 28 -6.71 -2.31 17.24
N LYS A 29 -7.25 -3.19 18.10
CA LYS A 29 -7.45 -4.63 17.87
C LYS A 29 -6.15 -5.37 17.56
N LEU A 30 -5.05 -4.98 18.19
CA LEU A 30 -3.75 -5.64 18.10
C LEU A 30 -3.44 -6.40 19.40
N CYS A 31 -2.85 -7.60 19.30
CA CYS A 31 -2.30 -8.30 20.46
C CYS A 31 -1.03 -7.57 20.98
N ALA A 32 -0.59 -7.89 22.19
CA ALA A 32 0.55 -7.24 22.82
C ALA A 32 1.82 -7.28 21.96
N ASP A 33 2.10 -8.41 21.29
CA ASP A 33 3.27 -8.55 20.40
C ASP A 33 3.16 -7.63 19.20
N CYS A 34 1.99 -7.61 18.52
CA CYS A 34 1.78 -6.77 17.35
C CYS A 34 1.70 -5.27 17.68
N ALA A 35 1.23 -4.91 18.88
CA ALA A 35 1.20 -3.52 19.34
C ALA A 35 2.61 -2.96 19.63
N LYS A 36 3.58 -3.83 19.93
CA LYS A 36 4.98 -3.48 20.18
C LYS A 36 5.87 -3.55 18.93
N LEU A 37 5.31 -3.91 17.77
CA LEU A 37 6.09 -3.95 16.53
C LEU A 37 6.67 -2.57 16.21
N GLN A 38 8.00 -2.51 16.20
CA GLN A 38 8.73 -1.33 15.78
C GLN A 38 8.85 -1.32 14.24
N PRO A 39 8.79 -0.15 13.61
CA PRO A 39 9.04 -0.05 12.18
C PRO A 39 10.53 -0.35 11.90
N ASP A 40 10.78 -1.23 10.94
CA ASP A 40 12.10 -1.51 10.37
C ASP A 40 12.12 -0.89 8.96
N ILE A 41 12.34 0.43 8.92
CA ILE A 41 12.21 1.21 7.68
C ILE A 41 13.17 0.71 6.62
N ARG A 42 12.62 0.20 5.53
CA ARG A 42 13.33 -0.23 4.35
C ARG A 42 13.22 0.84 3.27
N VAL A 43 14.34 1.17 2.68
CA VAL A 43 14.43 2.13 1.58
C VAL A 43 15.03 1.43 0.39
N ARG A 44 14.35 1.52 -0.75
CA ARG A 44 14.83 0.98 -2.03
C ARG A 44 14.79 2.09 -3.09
N PHE A 45 15.79 2.10 -3.93
CA PHE A 45 15.92 3.07 -5.00
C PHE A 45 15.80 2.37 -6.35
N PHE A 46 14.99 2.95 -7.23
CA PHE A 46 14.79 2.43 -8.59
C PHE A 46 15.08 3.54 -9.59
N ALA A 47 16.06 3.30 -10.45
CA ALA A 47 16.30 4.18 -11.59
C ALA A 47 15.17 4.08 -12.61
N LEU A 48 14.75 5.20 -13.17
CA LEU A 48 13.74 5.25 -14.22
C LEU A 48 14.00 6.39 -15.19
N HIS A 49 13.60 6.18 -16.43
CA HIS A 49 13.66 7.19 -17.48
C HIS A 49 12.25 7.64 -17.86
N ALA A 50 11.99 8.95 -17.83
CA ALA A 50 10.70 9.51 -18.20
C ALA A 50 10.87 10.79 -19.05
N GLY A 51 10.32 10.79 -20.26
CA GLY A 51 10.53 11.86 -21.21
C GLY A 51 11.99 11.92 -21.67
N ARG A 52 12.69 13.00 -21.32
CA ARG A 52 14.11 13.22 -21.66
C ARG A 52 15.02 13.24 -20.41
N ARG A 53 14.53 12.77 -19.26
CA ARG A 53 15.25 12.87 -17.98
C ARG A 53 15.30 11.54 -17.28
N ASP A 54 16.35 11.35 -16.52
CA ASP A 54 16.51 10.25 -15.58
C ASP A 54 16.07 10.70 -14.19
N TYR A 55 15.42 9.79 -13.49
CA TYR A 55 14.92 10.00 -12.13
C TYR A 55 15.24 8.78 -11.27
N THR A 56 15.23 8.99 -9.98
CA THR A 56 15.31 7.92 -9.00
C THR A 56 14.02 7.92 -8.18
N LEU A 57 13.30 6.79 -8.19
CA LEU A 57 12.15 6.59 -7.33
C LEU A 57 12.63 6.00 -6.00
N GLU A 58 12.42 6.73 -4.92
CA GLU A 58 12.62 6.25 -3.56
C GLU A 58 11.32 5.57 -3.08
N CYS A 59 11.42 4.27 -2.75
CA CYS A 59 10.33 3.49 -2.18
C CYS A 59 10.65 3.14 -0.73
N ARG A 60 9.79 3.53 0.18
CA ARG A 60 9.92 3.27 1.62
C ARG A 60 8.84 2.33 2.12
N ALA A 61 9.20 1.44 3.04
CA ALA A 61 8.26 0.55 3.70
C ALA A 61 8.64 0.38 5.19
N PRO A 62 7.67 0.32 6.12
CA PRO A 62 7.94 0.14 7.54
C PRO A 62 8.35 -1.28 7.89
N GLN A 63 8.16 -2.25 6.98
CA GLN A 63 8.37 -3.66 7.27
C GLN A 63 8.80 -4.45 6.02
N ARG A 64 9.43 -5.59 6.29
CA ARG A 64 9.64 -6.63 5.27
C ARG A 64 8.35 -7.43 5.04
N TYR A 65 8.17 -7.94 3.82
CA TYR A 65 7.06 -8.83 3.47
C TYR A 65 7.25 -10.24 4.02
N LYS A 66 7.19 -10.37 5.34
CA LYS A 66 7.25 -11.63 6.11
C LYS A 66 6.16 -11.66 7.17
N GLU A 67 6.00 -12.79 7.87
CA GLU A 67 5.04 -12.86 8.96
C GLU A 67 5.36 -11.86 10.10
N PRO A 68 4.33 -11.26 10.72
CA PRO A 68 2.89 -11.45 10.50
C PRO A 68 2.29 -10.59 9.36
N PHE A 69 3.06 -9.72 8.72
CA PHE A 69 2.58 -8.80 7.69
C PHE A 69 2.10 -9.52 6.43
N ARG A 70 2.77 -10.59 6.01
CA ARG A 70 2.36 -11.40 4.86
C ARG A 70 0.93 -11.89 5.00
N SER A 71 0.59 -12.49 6.14
CA SER A 71 -0.78 -12.96 6.43
C SER A 71 -1.79 -11.82 6.53
N SER A 72 -1.41 -10.68 7.11
CA SER A 72 -2.25 -9.49 7.20
C SER A 72 -2.61 -8.95 5.82
N LEU A 73 -1.60 -8.76 4.98
CA LEU A 73 -1.78 -8.23 3.63
C LEU A 73 -2.53 -9.21 2.72
N TRP A 74 -2.35 -10.54 2.94
CA TRP A 74 -3.15 -11.54 2.26
C TRP A 74 -4.63 -11.43 2.63
N ARG A 75 -4.97 -11.33 3.93
CA ARG A 75 -6.34 -11.12 4.41
C ARG A 75 -6.92 -9.80 3.90
N PHE A 76 -6.11 -8.75 3.90
CA PHE A 76 -6.47 -7.44 3.36
C PHE A 76 -6.80 -7.52 1.87
N LYS A 77 -6.15 -8.38 1.09
CA LYS A 77 -6.39 -8.57 -0.35
C LYS A 77 -7.55 -9.50 -0.69
N PHE A 78 -7.80 -10.55 0.12
CA PHE A 78 -8.59 -11.69 -0.32
C PHE A 78 -9.68 -12.14 0.68
N LYS A 79 -9.78 -11.55 1.87
CA LYS A 79 -10.71 -11.97 2.92
C LYS A 79 -11.59 -10.84 3.43
N ASN A 80 -11.96 -9.91 2.55
CA ASN A 80 -12.75 -8.72 2.91
C ASN A 80 -12.20 -7.98 4.14
N GLY A 81 -10.86 -7.87 4.22
CA GLY A 81 -10.14 -7.34 5.38
C GLY A 81 -10.09 -5.81 5.42
N THR A 82 -11.13 -5.10 4.99
CA THR A 82 -11.17 -3.63 4.95
C THR A 82 -10.87 -2.98 6.29
N ASN A 83 -11.20 -3.67 7.41
CA ASN A 83 -10.89 -3.26 8.77
C ASN A 83 -9.37 -3.22 9.08
N LEU A 84 -8.53 -3.80 8.22
CA LEU A 84 -7.07 -3.73 8.32
C LEU A 84 -6.51 -2.40 7.79
N ALA A 85 -7.27 -1.62 7.02
CA ALA A 85 -6.76 -0.39 6.40
C ALA A 85 -6.19 0.60 7.44
N LYS A 86 -6.95 0.90 8.50
CA LYS A 86 -6.52 1.84 9.55
C LYS A 86 -5.27 1.38 10.31
N PRO A 87 -5.17 0.14 10.86
CA PRO A 87 -3.95 -0.30 11.54
C PRO A 87 -2.74 -0.41 10.59
N LEU A 88 -2.92 -0.82 9.34
CA LEU A 88 -1.85 -0.82 8.35
C LEU A 88 -1.38 0.59 7.99
N ALA A 89 -2.31 1.53 7.81
CA ALA A 89 -1.98 2.94 7.58
C ALA A 89 -1.18 3.54 8.75
N LYS A 90 -1.57 3.28 10.02
CA LYS A 90 -0.79 3.71 11.19
C LYS A 90 0.66 3.21 11.15
N LEU A 91 0.86 1.96 10.74
CA LEU A 91 2.19 1.36 10.61
C LEU A 91 3.01 1.98 9.46
N MET A 92 2.36 2.53 8.43
CA MET A 92 3.04 3.18 7.31
C MET A 92 3.59 4.57 7.65
N LEU A 93 3.01 5.27 8.64
CA LEU A 93 3.37 6.66 8.94
C LEU A 93 4.87 6.90 9.18
N PRO A 94 5.61 6.04 9.92
CA PRO A 94 7.05 6.23 10.11
C PRO A 94 7.87 6.12 8.83
N ALA A 95 7.35 5.47 7.77
CA ALA A 95 8.02 5.34 6.49
C ALA A 95 7.82 6.58 5.58
N ILE A 96 6.86 7.43 5.89
CA ILE A 96 6.64 8.69 5.16
C ILE A 96 7.74 9.67 5.55
N ASP A 97 8.47 10.19 4.55
CA ASP A 97 9.51 11.18 4.78
C ASP A 97 8.90 12.51 5.25
N LYS A 98 9.11 12.82 6.53
CA LYS A 98 8.61 14.03 7.17
C LYS A 98 9.38 15.30 6.80
N ASN A 99 10.61 15.15 6.27
CA ASN A 99 11.41 16.28 5.82
C ASN A 99 10.99 16.77 4.44
N ARG A 100 10.06 16.07 3.82
CA ARG A 100 9.56 16.38 2.49
C ARG A 100 8.12 16.84 2.54
N VAL A 101 7.83 17.92 1.84
CA VAL A 101 6.45 18.39 1.67
C VAL A 101 5.80 17.57 0.54
N TRP A 102 4.60 17.07 0.79
CA TRP A 102 3.80 16.32 -0.15
C TRP A 102 2.52 17.10 -0.47
N ASP A 103 2.23 17.30 -1.75
CA ASP A 103 1.03 18.02 -2.17
C ASP A 103 -0.18 17.07 -2.17
N CYS A 104 0.04 15.77 -2.46
CA CYS A 104 -1.01 14.77 -2.38
C CYS A 104 -0.46 13.33 -2.26
N ILE A 105 -1.34 12.44 -1.81
CA ILE A 105 -1.18 10.98 -1.85
C ILE A 105 -1.94 10.46 -3.07
N VAL A 106 -1.26 9.70 -3.92
CA VAL A 106 -1.86 9.06 -5.09
C VAL A 106 -1.78 7.55 -4.91
N PRO A 107 -2.91 6.83 -4.75
CA PRO A 107 -2.89 5.38 -4.65
C PRO A 107 -2.57 4.74 -5.99
N VAL A 108 -1.79 3.65 -5.98
CA VAL A 108 -1.57 2.80 -7.16
C VAL A 108 -2.86 2.06 -7.49
N PRO A 109 -3.51 2.31 -8.65
CA PRO A 109 -4.80 1.71 -8.97
C PRO A 109 -4.66 0.24 -9.37
N ILE A 110 -5.61 -0.60 -8.93
CA ILE A 110 -5.75 -1.98 -9.37
C ILE A 110 -6.57 -2.08 -10.67
N SER A 111 -6.55 -3.24 -11.35
CA SER A 111 -7.37 -3.44 -12.53
C SER A 111 -8.86 -3.55 -12.18
N ARG A 112 -9.75 -3.24 -13.14
CA ARG A 112 -11.21 -3.35 -12.98
C ARG A 112 -11.65 -4.77 -12.59
N GLU A 113 -10.98 -5.82 -13.12
CA GLU A 113 -11.25 -7.20 -12.74
C GLU A 113 -10.93 -7.48 -11.27
N ARG A 114 -9.76 -6.99 -10.81
CA ARG A 114 -9.39 -7.13 -9.40
C ARG A 114 -10.33 -6.37 -8.49
N LEU A 115 -10.77 -5.18 -8.91
CA LEU A 115 -11.77 -4.41 -8.17
C LEU A 115 -13.09 -5.17 -8.06
N LYS A 116 -13.57 -5.77 -9.18
CA LYS A 116 -14.78 -6.61 -9.16
C LYS A 116 -14.62 -7.85 -8.27
N GLN A 117 -13.46 -8.53 -8.31
CA GLN A 117 -13.19 -9.72 -7.49
C GLN A 117 -13.08 -9.41 -5.99
N ARG A 118 -12.51 -8.25 -5.64
CA ARG A 118 -12.22 -7.87 -4.25
C ARG A 118 -13.29 -7.02 -3.61
N GLY A 119 -14.09 -6.32 -4.42
CA GLY A 119 -15.08 -5.34 -3.99
C GLY A 119 -14.50 -4.00 -3.57
N TYR A 120 -13.16 -3.86 -3.48
CA TYR A 120 -12.47 -2.63 -3.09
C TYR A 120 -11.04 -2.57 -3.63
N ASP A 121 -10.50 -1.36 -3.69
CA ASP A 121 -9.10 -1.10 -3.99
C ASP A 121 -8.33 -0.87 -2.68
N GLN A 122 -7.33 -1.73 -2.42
CA GLN A 122 -6.54 -1.73 -1.20
C GLN A 122 -5.71 -0.45 -1.05
N SER A 123 -5.08 -0.01 -2.14
CA SER A 123 -4.23 1.18 -2.14
C SER A 123 -5.07 2.43 -1.89
N VAL A 124 -6.30 2.48 -2.43
CA VAL A 124 -7.25 3.57 -2.15
C VAL A 124 -7.67 3.59 -0.68
N LEU A 125 -8.00 2.42 -0.09
CA LEU A 125 -8.36 2.36 1.33
C LEU A 125 -7.21 2.81 2.23
N LEU A 126 -5.98 2.36 1.96
CA LEU A 126 -4.79 2.78 2.70
C LEU A 126 -4.52 4.27 2.53
N ALA A 127 -4.58 4.79 1.29
CA ALA A 127 -4.34 6.20 1.01
C ALA A 127 -5.33 7.12 1.72
N LYS A 128 -6.61 6.75 1.78
CA LYS A 128 -7.64 7.49 2.53
C LYS A 128 -7.35 7.50 4.03
N GLU A 129 -6.93 6.36 4.61
CA GLU A 129 -6.59 6.32 6.03
C GLU A 129 -5.29 7.08 6.34
N VAL A 130 -4.25 6.98 5.49
CA VAL A 130 -3.03 7.79 5.62
C VAL A 130 -3.36 9.29 5.49
N SER A 131 -4.19 9.67 4.55
CA SER A 131 -4.66 11.06 4.37
C SER A 131 -5.32 11.60 5.64
N LYS A 132 -6.23 10.84 6.27
CA LYS A 132 -6.87 11.23 7.53
C LYS A 132 -5.85 11.41 8.68
N LEU A 133 -4.78 10.61 8.69
CA LEU A 133 -3.78 10.62 9.77
C LEU A 133 -2.71 11.69 9.58
N THR A 134 -2.46 12.13 8.34
CA THR A 134 -1.37 13.07 7.99
C THR A 134 -1.86 14.45 7.58
N GLY A 135 -3.13 14.57 7.19
CA GLY A 135 -3.68 15.78 6.57
C GLY A 135 -3.31 15.96 5.09
N ILE A 136 -2.46 15.09 4.51
CA ILE A 136 -2.08 15.17 3.10
C ILE A 136 -3.29 14.73 2.24
N PRO A 137 -3.75 15.53 1.27
CA PRO A 137 -4.91 15.20 0.44
C PRO A 137 -4.73 13.90 -0.34
N CYS A 138 -5.75 13.03 -0.36
CA CYS A 138 -5.77 11.83 -1.21
C CYS A 138 -6.43 12.14 -2.55
N ARG A 139 -5.71 11.94 -3.65
CA ARG A 139 -6.16 12.16 -5.02
C ARG A 139 -6.22 10.83 -5.77
N THR A 140 -7.43 10.35 -6.04
CA THR A 140 -7.68 9.09 -6.76
C THR A 140 -7.93 9.27 -8.25
N ASP A 141 -7.97 10.50 -8.69
CA ASP A 141 -8.25 10.94 -10.05
C ASP A 141 -6.99 11.15 -10.91
N ILE A 142 -5.80 11.24 -10.31
CA ILE A 142 -4.54 11.54 -11.00
C ILE A 142 -4.00 10.34 -11.79
N LEU A 143 -4.19 9.11 -11.27
CA LEU A 143 -3.59 7.91 -11.85
C LEU A 143 -4.66 6.86 -12.14
N GLU A 144 -4.68 6.36 -13.36
CA GLU A 144 -5.59 5.32 -13.82
C GLU A 144 -4.83 4.13 -14.39
N LYS A 145 -5.35 2.90 -14.15
CA LYS A 145 -4.89 1.69 -14.81
C LYS A 145 -5.73 1.40 -16.04
N THR A 146 -5.13 1.54 -17.23
CA THR A 146 -5.82 1.45 -18.53
C THR A 146 -5.79 0.06 -19.15
N LYS A 147 -4.76 -0.76 -18.87
CA LYS A 147 -4.64 -2.10 -19.44
C LYS A 147 -5.09 -3.19 -18.49
N HIS A 148 -5.82 -4.17 -19.05
CA HIS A 148 -6.14 -5.42 -18.37
C HIS A 148 -4.97 -6.39 -18.51
N ASN A 149 -4.18 -6.51 -17.47
CA ASN A 149 -3.05 -7.43 -17.47
C ASN A 149 -3.50 -8.81 -16.99
N ARG A 150 -3.19 -9.86 -17.73
CA ARG A 150 -3.50 -11.24 -17.33
C ARG A 150 -2.88 -11.55 -15.98
N THR A 151 -3.72 -12.01 -15.04
CA THR A 151 -3.27 -12.44 -13.72
C THR A 151 -2.66 -13.84 -13.85
N GLN A 152 -1.34 -13.92 -14.00
CA GLN A 152 -0.62 -15.18 -13.83
C GLN A 152 0.10 -15.14 -12.50
N HIS A 153 -0.20 -16.11 -11.62
CA HIS A 153 0.32 -16.15 -10.26
C HIS A 153 1.84 -16.41 -10.16
N ASN A 154 2.49 -16.87 -11.24
CA ASN A 154 3.89 -17.32 -11.27
C ASN A 154 4.78 -16.53 -12.24
N LEU A 155 4.57 -15.21 -12.39
CA LEU A 155 5.42 -14.40 -13.25
C LEU A 155 6.80 -14.15 -12.63
N SER A 156 7.86 -14.34 -13.41
CA SER A 156 9.22 -13.88 -13.11
C SER A 156 9.30 -12.34 -13.01
N ALA A 157 10.41 -11.81 -12.50
CA ALA A 157 10.60 -10.36 -12.39
C ALA A 157 10.50 -9.66 -13.76
N LYS A 158 11.11 -10.22 -14.81
CA LYS A 158 11.04 -9.68 -16.19
C LYS A 158 9.62 -9.70 -16.76
N GLU A 159 8.86 -10.75 -16.52
CA GLU A 159 7.47 -10.86 -16.95
C GLU A 159 6.56 -9.86 -16.20
N ARG A 160 6.82 -9.61 -14.92
CA ARG A 160 6.11 -8.57 -14.14
C ARG A 160 6.37 -7.19 -14.71
N GLU A 161 7.61 -6.88 -15.08
CA GLU A 161 7.97 -5.61 -15.70
C GLU A 161 7.29 -5.44 -17.07
N ALA A 162 7.36 -6.45 -17.93
CA ALA A 162 6.69 -6.43 -19.23
C ALA A 162 5.16 -6.29 -19.08
N ASN A 163 4.58 -6.94 -18.09
CA ASN A 163 3.15 -6.94 -17.83
C ASN A 163 2.61 -5.58 -17.36
N VAL A 164 3.41 -4.73 -16.73
CA VAL A 164 2.95 -3.40 -16.26
C VAL A 164 3.30 -2.27 -17.23
N ARG A 165 4.16 -2.51 -18.21
CA ARG A 165 4.61 -1.49 -19.18
C ARG A 165 3.43 -0.89 -19.96
N GLY A 166 3.27 0.45 -19.86
CA GLY A 166 2.19 1.19 -20.51
C GLY A 166 0.80 0.80 -19.99
N ALA A 167 0.70 0.28 -18.75
CA ALA A 167 -0.57 -0.10 -18.15
C ALA A 167 -1.23 1.04 -17.38
N TYR A 168 -0.58 2.17 -17.25
CA TYR A 168 -1.05 3.31 -16.47
C TYR A 168 -1.07 4.59 -17.31
N ARG A 169 -1.98 5.48 -16.96
CA ARG A 169 -2.09 6.85 -17.47
C ARG A 169 -2.18 7.81 -16.28
N ALA A 170 -1.58 8.99 -16.41
CA ALA A 170 -1.67 10.05 -15.44
C ALA A 170 -2.27 11.31 -16.06
N GLU A 171 -3.05 12.05 -15.27
CA GLU A 171 -3.59 13.35 -15.62
C GLU A 171 -3.61 14.26 -14.39
N GLY A 172 -3.33 15.57 -14.57
CA GLY A 172 -3.34 16.53 -13.45
C GLY A 172 -2.19 16.39 -12.45
N ALA A 173 -1.05 15.78 -12.84
CA ALA A 173 0.12 15.63 -11.97
C ALA A 173 1.09 16.81 -12.03
N ALA A 174 0.89 17.79 -12.93
CA ALA A 174 1.83 18.87 -13.19
C ALA A 174 2.16 19.68 -11.93
N ARG A 175 3.45 19.89 -11.67
CA ARG A 175 4.03 20.65 -10.55
C ARG A 175 3.71 20.11 -9.16
N LEU A 176 3.22 18.85 -9.05
CA LEU A 176 2.92 18.23 -7.76
C LEU A 176 4.07 17.38 -7.26
N ARG A 177 4.28 17.41 -5.94
CA ARG A 177 5.11 16.48 -5.19
C ARG A 177 4.22 15.37 -4.65
N ILE A 178 4.28 14.21 -5.30
CA ILE A 178 3.33 13.11 -5.14
C ILE A 178 3.92 12.02 -4.26
N LEU A 179 3.20 11.65 -3.21
CA LEU A 179 3.44 10.43 -2.45
C LEU A 179 2.61 9.31 -3.07
N LEU A 180 3.26 8.49 -3.92
CA LEU A 180 2.65 7.28 -4.46
C LEU A 180 2.48 6.24 -3.36
N LEU A 181 1.30 5.62 -3.24
CA LEU A 181 1.00 4.66 -2.18
C LEU A 181 0.56 3.32 -2.76
N ASP A 182 1.23 2.24 -2.34
CA ASP A 182 0.88 0.86 -2.69
C ASP A 182 0.79 -0.02 -1.44
N ASP A 183 0.24 -1.21 -1.55
CA ASP A 183 0.20 -2.16 -0.44
C ASP A 183 1.53 -2.91 -0.26
N ILE A 184 2.20 -3.31 -1.34
CA ILE A 184 3.49 -4.03 -1.31
C ILE A 184 4.35 -3.62 -2.51
N VAL A 185 5.61 -3.28 -2.25
CA VAL A 185 6.63 -3.13 -3.29
C VAL A 185 7.47 -4.41 -3.34
N THR A 186 7.35 -5.17 -4.44
CA THR A 186 8.15 -6.37 -4.69
C THR A 186 9.35 -6.05 -5.58
N THR A 187 9.24 -6.22 -6.88
CA THR A 187 10.28 -5.84 -7.86
C THR A 187 10.37 -4.32 -8.10
N GLY A 188 9.39 -3.55 -7.62
CA GLY A 188 9.27 -2.13 -7.91
C GLY A 188 8.64 -1.80 -9.28
N ALA A 189 8.43 -2.80 -10.15
CA ALA A 189 7.96 -2.58 -11.53
C ALA A 189 6.68 -1.73 -11.62
N THR A 190 5.69 -1.99 -10.76
CA THR A 190 4.45 -1.22 -10.70
C THR A 190 4.70 0.22 -10.28
N ALA A 191 5.44 0.43 -9.18
CA ALA A 191 5.73 1.76 -8.67
C ALA A 191 6.55 2.58 -9.68
N VAL A 192 7.54 1.96 -10.33
CA VAL A 192 8.36 2.58 -11.38
C VAL A 192 7.49 3.00 -12.57
N GLU A 193 6.60 2.13 -13.06
CA GLU A 193 5.74 2.47 -14.20
C GLU A 193 4.75 3.59 -13.85
N CYS A 194 4.18 3.59 -12.65
CA CYS A 194 3.36 4.69 -12.15
C CYS A 194 4.15 6.00 -12.06
N ALA A 195 5.36 5.97 -11.51
CA ALA A 195 6.22 7.14 -11.42
C ALA A 195 6.59 7.70 -12.80
N LYS A 196 6.88 6.83 -13.79
CA LYS A 196 7.16 7.24 -15.18
C LYS A 196 6.02 8.06 -15.79
N VAL A 197 4.78 7.62 -15.64
CA VAL A 197 3.64 8.33 -16.22
C VAL A 197 3.35 9.63 -15.46
N LEU A 198 3.56 9.66 -14.14
CA LEU A 198 3.44 10.89 -13.33
C LEU A 198 4.48 11.93 -13.73
N TYR A 199 5.77 11.55 -13.88
CA TYR A 199 6.80 12.46 -14.35
C TYR A 199 6.58 12.94 -15.80
N ARG A 200 6.09 12.07 -16.70
CA ARG A 200 5.71 12.48 -18.05
C ARG A 200 4.54 13.46 -18.08
N ASN A 201 3.68 13.42 -17.06
CA ASN A 201 2.58 14.37 -16.86
C ASN A 201 2.99 15.61 -16.04
N GLY A 202 4.30 15.79 -15.80
CA GLY A 202 4.87 17.01 -15.23
C GLY A 202 4.93 17.05 -13.70
N ALA A 203 4.88 15.92 -13.00
CA ALA A 203 5.13 15.89 -11.56
C ALA A 203 6.53 16.41 -11.23
N ASP A 204 6.65 17.25 -10.20
CA ASP A 204 7.93 17.78 -9.73
C ASP A 204 8.75 16.72 -8.98
N TYR A 205 8.07 15.93 -8.18
CA TYR A 205 8.68 14.85 -7.44
C TYR A 205 7.69 13.70 -7.19
N VAL A 206 8.18 12.46 -7.26
CA VAL A 206 7.43 11.25 -6.91
C VAL A 206 8.27 10.42 -5.95
N GLY A 207 7.75 10.20 -4.74
CA GLY A 207 8.23 9.18 -3.81
C GLY A 207 7.18 8.09 -3.64
N CYS A 208 7.56 6.96 -3.09
CA CYS A 208 6.65 5.84 -2.89
C CYS A 208 6.68 5.35 -1.44
N VAL A 209 5.52 5.02 -0.89
CA VAL A 209 5.37 4.34 0.38
C VAL A 209 4.49 3.10 0.23
N SER A 210 4.86 2.01 0.90
CA SER A 210 4.06 0.77 0.94
C SER A 210 4.02 0.19 2.36
N CYS A 211 3.08 -0.75 2.63
CA CYS A 211 3.04 -1.43 3.93
C CYS A 211 4.26 -2.34 4.14
N ALA A 212 4.74 -2.96 3.08
CA ALA A 212 5.89 -3.87 3.14
C ALA A 212 6.65 -3.90 1.81
N THR A 213 7.94 -4.28 1.89
CA THR A 213 8.76 -4.57 0.71
C THR A 213 9.36 -5.97 0.78
N VAL A 214 9.62 -6.55 -0.36
CA VAL A 214 10.46 -7.74 -0.51
C VAL A 214 11.89 -7.25 -0.68
N ASP A 215 12.82 -7.89 0.03
CA ASP A 215 14.26 -7.58 -0.07
C ASP A 215 14.80 -7.90 -1.46
#